data_c3691a8c9bdd6b1f8b33d0a0c1158b4e
#
_entry.id   c3691a8c9bdd6b1f8b33d0a0c1158b4e
#
_cell.length_a   1.000
_cell.length_b   1.000
_cell.length_c   1.000
_cell.angle_alpha   90.00
_cell.angle_beta   90.00
_cell.angle_gamma   90.00
#
_symmetry.space_group_name_H-M   'P 1'
#
loop_
_entity.id
_entity.type
_entity.pdbx_description
1 polymer ?
#
loop_
_entity_poly.entity_id
_entity_poly.type
_entity_poly.pdbx_seq_one_letter_code
_entity_poly.pdbx_strand_id
1 'polypeptide(L)'
;MKYFLILITLLFIWSFFIEPNLLVVKNYTFKALGDKKIVFVSDFHIAKNERKRLQKIVNTINEIEPDLVLSGGDFIKDHDEKYTLPIEEQVKEFKKIKAPMITVLGNHDGWYDKDLVKEALQANGITVLENSNTKFEGLSIAGVEDIQTGFPDVEMALIGTEHPTILLSHNPDIYYDMHEKVELILAGHLHGGQIYLPFIGALNLPSKYGNKLVRGLIEETHNKMLVTNGLGTSILPIRFGAVPEIIVINGSDK
;
A
#
# COMPACT_ATOMS: atom_id res chain seq x y z
N MET A 1 -38.38 -15.14 -5.12
CA MET A 1 -37.87 -14.30 -6.22
C MET A 1 -37.71 -12.82 -5.82
N LYS A 2 -38.74 -12.12 -5.31
CA LYS A 2 -38.67 -10.70 -4.92
C LYS A 2 -37.57 -10.40 -3.88
N TYR A 3 -37.49 -11.13 -2.79
CA TYR A 3 -36.47 -10.95 -1.75
C TYR A 3 -35.04 -11.26 -2.23
N PHE A 4 -34.88 -12.22 -3.13
CA PHE A 4 -33.62 -12.54 -3.76
C PHE A 4 -33.10 -11.40 -4.64
N LEU A 5 -33.98 -10.78 -5.43
CA LEU A 5 -33.62 -9.60 -6.23
C LEU A 5 -33.24 -8.40 -5.36
N ILE A 6 -33.97 -8.19 -4.25
CA ILE A 6 -33.65 -7.13 -3.29
C ILE A 6 -32.23 -7.37 -2.71
N LEU A 7 -31.93 -8.58 -2.28
CA LEU A 7 -30.62 -8.92 -1.73
C LEU A 7 -29.49 -8.66 -2.73
N ILE A 8 -29.63 -9.09 -3.98
CA ILE A 8 -28.64 -8.83 -5.03
C ILE A 8 -28.45 -7.33 -5.24
N THR A 9 -29.55 -6.56 -5.28
CA THR A 9 -29.47 -5.09 -5.44
C THR A 9 -28.72 -4.45 -4.26
N LEU A 10 -28.98 -4.88 -3.03
CA LEU A 10 -28.28 -4.35 -1.85
C LEU A 10 -26.80 -4.71 -1.87
N LEU A 11 -26.42 -5.94 -2.25
CA LEU A 11 -25.03 -6.35 -2.40
C LEU A 11 -24.33 -5.54 -3.51
N PHE A 12 -25.01 -5.29 -4.62
CA PHE A 12 -24.48 -4.45 -5.69
C PHE A 12 -24.22 -3.01 -5.19
N ILE A 13 -25.21 -2.38 -4.54
CA ILE A 13 -25.08 -1.03 -3.97
C ILE A 13 -23.92 -1.00 -2.96
N TRP A 14 -23.84 -1.98 -2.07
CA TRP A 14 -22.76 -2.09 -1.11
C TRP A 14 -21.40 -2.12 -1.80
N SER A 15 -21.22 -3.05 -2.73
CA SER A 15 -19.93 -3.33 -3.35
C SER A 15 -19.44 -2.23 -4.29
N PHE A 16 -20.35 -1.52 -4.97
CA PHE A 16 -19.97 -0.48 -5.91
C PHE A 16 -19.94 0.94 -5.31
N PHE A 17 -20.80 1.21 -4.33
CA PHE A 17 -20.99 2.59 -3.86
C PHE A 17 -20.66 2.81 -2.39
N ILE A 18 -20.75 1.76 -1.56
CA ILE A 18 -20.51 1.92 -0.12
C ILE A 18 -19.09 1.49 0.23
N GLU A 19 -18.76 0.21 0.09
CA GLU A 19 -17.49 -0.34 0.56
C GLU A 19 -16.25 0.33 -0.06
N PRO A 20 -16.17 0.63 -1.38
CA PRO A 20 -15.01 1.31 -1.96
C PRO A 20 -14.77 2.73 -1.43
N ASN A 21 -15.80 3.38 -0.86
CA ASN A 21 -15.74 4.73 -0.30
C ASN A 21 -15.54 4.77 1.22
N LEU A 22 -15.56 3.61 1.87
CA LEU A 22 -15.15 3.49 3.27
C LEU A 22 -13.63 3.69 3.38
N LEU A 23 -13.19 4.10 4.56
CA LEU A 23 -11.78 4.18 4.90
C LEU A 23 -11.66 3.84 6.37
N VAL A 24 -11.00 2.73 6.67
CA VAL A 24 -10.78 2.30 8.05
C VAL A 24 -9.32 2.50 8.45
N VAL A 25 -9.09 2.72 9.74
CA VAL A 25 -7.74 2.80 10.32
C VAL A 25 -7.53 1.53 11.14
N LYS A 26 -6.51 0.75 10.79
CA LYS A 26 -6.10 -0.45 11.53
C LYS A 26 -4.81 -0.22 12.28
N ASN A 27 -4.72 -0.70 13.49
CA ASN A 27 -3.55 -0.54 14.34
C ASN A 27 -2.84 -1.88 14.55
N TYR A 28 -1.50 -1.83 14.45
CA TYR A 28 -0.60 -2.94 14.78
C TYR A 28 0.50 -2.43 15.69
N THR A 29 1.06 -3.32 16.55
CA THR A 29 2.17 -2.98 17.43
C THR A 29 3.38 -3.86 17.12
N PHE A 30 4.52 -3.20 16.87
CA PHE A 30 5.82 -3.86 16.62
C PHE A 30 6.89 -3.22 17.51
N LYS A 31 7.10 -3.77 18.70
CA LYS A 31 7.99 -3.21 19.73
C LYS A 31 9.42 -2.97 19.27
N ALA A 32 9.90 -3.74 18.29
CA ALA A 32 11.22 -3.57 17.71
C ALA A 32 11.43 -2.20 17.01
N LEU A 33 10.35 -1.49 16.67
CA LEU A 33 10.42 -0.19 15.97
C LEU A 33 10.52 1.02 16.92
N GLY A 34 10.73 0.79 18.21
CA GLY A 34 10.87 1.86 19.21
C GLY A 34 9.55 2.51 19.56
N ASP A 35 9.51 3.83 19.72
CA ASP A 35 8.33 4.62 20.12
C ASP A 35 7.64 5.33 18.94
N LYS A 36 7.99 4.96 17.73
CA LYS A 36 7.50 5.60 16.50
C LYS A 36 6.06 5.22 16.19
N LYS A 37 5.32 6.19 15.66
CA LYS A 37 4.01 5.98 15.03
C LYS A 37 4.18 6.12 13.51
N ILE A 38 4.08 5.02 12.80
CA ILE A 38 4.25 4.96 11.35
C ILE A 38 2.89 4.70 10.71
N VAL A 39 2.58 5.46 9.67
CA VAL A 39 1.43 5.15 8.80
C VAL A 39 1.94 4.42 7.57
N PHE A 40 1.30 3.30 7.23
CA PHE A 40 1.51 2.60 5.98
C PHE A 40 0.26 2.66 5.10
N VAL A 41 0.45 3.00 3.84
CA VAL A 41 -0.57 3.10 2.80
C VAL A 41 -0.05 2.53 1.48
N SER A 42 -0.92 2.06 0.61
CA SER A 42 -0.56 1.55 -0.72
C SER A 42 -1.76 1.55 -1.64
N ASP A 43 -1.52 1.32 -2.92
CA ASP A 43 -2.56 1.10 -3.93
C ASP A 43 -3.59 2.24 -3.94
N PHE A 44 -3.11 3.46 -4.15
CA PHE A 44 -3.94 4.66 -4.18
C PHE A 44 -4.91 4.63 -5.35
N HIS A 45 -4.42 4.27 -6.55
CA HIS A 45 -5.18 4.19 -7.79
C HIS A 45 -6.18 5.33 -7.95
N ILE A 46 -5.68 6.57 -7.91
CA ILE A 46 -6.53 7.76 -7.93
C ILE A 46 -7.05 8.02 -9.34
N ALA A 47 -8.36 7.79 -9.53
CA ALA A 47 -9.02 8.13 -10.77
C ALA A 47 -9.16 9.65 -10.94
N LYS A 48 -9.33 10.10 -12.19
CA LYS A 48 -9.35 11.51 -12.59
C LYS A 48 -10.33 12.37 -11.78
N ASN A 49 -11.45 11.80 -11.38
CA ASN A 49 -12.51 12.47 -10.63
C ASN A 49 -12.45 12.24 -9.12
N GLU A 50 -11.40 11.57 -8.62
CA GLU A 50 -11.29 11.15 -7.20
C GLU A 50 -10.39 12.03 -6.34
N ARG A 51 -10.11 13.27 -6.75
CA ARG A 51 -9.32 14.22 -5.93
C ARG A 51 -9.85 14.35 -4.50
N LYS A 52 -11.17 14.36 -4.31
CA LYS A 52 -11.77 14.43 -2.96
C LYS A 52 -11.45 13.21 -2.10
N ARG A 53 -11.36 12.02 -2.72
CA ARG A 53 -10.93 10.80 -2.03
C ARG A 53 -9.47 10.93 -1.58
N LEU A 54 -8.58 11.40 -2.44
CA LEU A 54 -7.19 11.67 -2.09
C LEU A 54 -7.09 12.68 -0.94
N GLN A 55 -7.84 13.76 -0.97
CA GLN A 55 -7.89 14.75 0.11
C GLN A 55 -8.35 14.14 1.43
N LYS A 56 -9.37 13.27 1.40
CA LYS A 56 -9.83 12.53 2.60
C LYS A 56 -8.70 11.66 3.16
N ILE A 57 -7.97 10.92 2.32
CA ILE A 57 -6.83 10.08 2.72
C ILE A 57 -5.76 10.95 3.41
N VAL A 58 -5.33 12.04 2.76
CA VAL A 58 -4.33 12.96 3.29
C VAL A 58 -4.76 13.57 4.63
N ASN A 59 -6.02 13.98 4.75
CA ASN A 59 -6.55 14.53 6.00
C ASN A 59 -6.54 13.47 7.11
N THR A 60 -6.97 12.24 6.82
CA THR A 60 -6.95 11.14 7.80
C THR A 60 -5.52 10.82 8.25
N ILE A 61 -4.54 10.80 7.32
CA ILE A 61 -3.13 10.63 7.68
C ILE A 61 -2.67 11.75 8.64
N ASN A 62 -3.02 13.00 8.36
CA ASN A 62 -2.65 14.12 9.21
C ASN A 62 -3.36 14.12 10.59
N GLU A 63 -4.59 13.60 10.67
CA GLU A 63 -5.33 13.42 11.93
C GLU A 63 -4.71 12.33 12.83
N ILE A 64 -4.04 11.33 12.22
CA ILE A 64 -3.30 10.30 12.95
C ILE A 64 -2.03 10.88 13.59
N GLU A 65 -1.47 11.96 13.02
CA GLU A 65 -0.21 12.59 13.45
C GLU A 65 0.94 11.56 13.52
N PRO A 66 1.31 10.92 12.38
CA PRO A 66 2.41 9.98 12.34
C PRO A 66 3.76 10.70 12.36
N ASP A 67 4.80 10.01 12.82
CA ASP A 67 6.19 10.44 12.69
C ASP A 67 6.71 10.24 11.26
N LEU A 68 6.21 9.20 10.57
CA LEU A 68 6.62 8.79 9.23
C LEU A 68 5.44 8.20 8.46
N VAL A 69 5.35 8.49 7.16
CA VAL A 69 4.45 7.81 6.23
C VAL A 69 5.27 6.93 5.30
N LEU A 70 4.94 5.65 5.25
CA LEU A 70 5.48 4.68 4.30
C LEU A 70 4.43 4.33 3.25
N SER A 71 4.85 4.19 2.00
CA SER A 71 3.93 3.80 0.93
C SER A 71 4.46 2.62 0.12
N GLY A 72 3.55 1.72 -0.22
CA GLY A 72 3.81 0.56 -1.09
C GLY A 72 3.63 0.85 -2.58
N GLY A 73 3.40 2.11 -2.99
CA GLY A 73 3.26 2.46 -4.42
C GLY A 73 1.83 2.34 -4.97
N ASP A 74 1.74 2.21 -6.28
CA ASP A 74 0.50 2.22 -7.07
C ASP A 74 -0.32 3.50 -6.85
N PHE A 75 0.30 4.64 -7.20
CA PHE A 75 -0.35 5.95 -7.23
C PHE A 75 -1.29 6.06 -8.43
N ILE A 76 -0.87 5.49 -9.55
CA ILE A 76 -1.52 5.56 -10.86
C ILE A 76 -2.69 4.59 -10.93
N LYS A 77 -3.83 5.07 -11.45
CA LYS A 77 -5.04 4.25 -11.60
C LYS A 77 -4.97 3.32 -12.81
N ASP A 78 -4.54 3.87 -13.93
CA ASP A 78 -4.54 3.21 -15.22
C ASP A 78 -3.39 3.77 -16.07
N HIS A 79 -2.88 2.98 -17.01
CA HIS A 79 -1.89 3.43 -17.98
C HIS A 79 -2.45 4.41 -19.03
N ASP A 80 -3.77 4.62 -19.08
CA ASP A 80 -4.40 5.66 -19.90
C ASP A 80 -4.70 6.90 -19.02
N GLU A 81 -4.06 8.02 -19.36
CA GLU A 81 -4.18 9.32 -18.65
C GLU A 81 -5.62 9.82 -18.50
N LYS A 82 -6.52 9.39 -19.37
CA LYS A 82 -7.93 9.82 -19.29
C LYS A 82 -8.64 9.27 -18.05
N TYR A 83 -8.13 8.16 -17.47
CA TYR A 83 -8.72 7.53 -16.30
C TYR A 83 -7.99 7.87 -14.99
N THR A 84 -6.75 8.34 -15.08
CA THR A 84 -5.88 8.64 -13.95
C THR A 84 -5.89 10.14 -13.60
N LEU A 85 -5.89 10.49 -12.32
CA LEU A 85 -5.53 11.84 -11.88
C LEU A 85 -4.03 12.01 -12.12
N PRO A 86 -3.58 13.01 -12.92
CA PRO A 86 -2.15 13.20 -13.20
C PRO A 86 -1.32 13.24 -11.93
N ILE A 87 -0.12 12.65 -11.97
CA ILE A 87 0.76 12.56 -10.78
C ILE A 87 1.10 13.94 -10.23
N GLU A 88 1.26 14.94 -11.09
CA GLU A 88 1.54 16.33 -10.71
C GLU A 88 0.38 16.96 -9.90
N GLU A 89 -0.84 16.48 -10.10
CA GLU A 89 -1.99 16.88 -9.32
C GLU A 89 -2.10 16.10 -8.00
N GLN A 90 -1.68 14.84 -8.00
CA GLN A 90 -1.64 14.01 -6.79
C GLN A 90 -0.60 14.53 -5.80
N VAL A 91 0.62 14.86 -6.26
CA VAL A 91 1.69 15.38 -5.41
C VAL A 91 1.34 16.72 -4.75
N LYS A 92 0.48 17.53 -5.36
CA LYS A 92 -0.04 18.76 -4.70
C LYS A 92 -0.85 18.45 -3.45
N GLU A 93 -1.56 17.31 -3.45
CA GLU A 93 -2.28 16.86 -2.26
C GLU A 93 -1.32 16.18 -1.27
N PHE A 94 -0.38 15.34 -1.73
CA PHE A 94 0.62 14.69 -0.86
C PHE A 94 1.51 15.69 -0.12
N LYS A 95 1.82 16.85 -0.72
CA LYS A 95 2.52 17.94 -0.03
C LYS A 95 1.84 18.46 1.23
N LYS A 96 0.56 18.18 1.42
CA LYS A 96 -0.19 18.56 2.62
C LYS A 96 0.00 17.57 3.77
N ILE A 97 0.61 16.41 3.52
CA ILE A 97 1.04 15.48 4.57
C ILE A 97 2.16 16.15 5.34
N LYS A 98 2.00 16.22 6.67
CA LYS A 98 2.94 16.93 7.55
C LYS A 98 4.19 16.11 7.86
N ALA A 99 4.04 14.79 7.93
CA ALA A 99 5.15 13.86 8.17
C ALA A 99 5.94 13.61 6.88
N PRO A 100 7.24 13.29 6.97
CA PRO A 100 8.00 12.83 5.82
C PRO A 100 7.38 11.56 5.23
N MET A 101 7.50 11.40 3.91
CA MET A 101 6.98 10.24 3.18
C MET A 101 8.09 9.54 2.42
N ILE A 102 8.14 8.21 2.57
CA ILE A 102 9.06 7.31 1.87
C ILE A 102 8.21 6.27 1.14
N THR A 103 8.53 5.98 -0.12
CA THR A 103 7.77 5.06 -0.95
C THR A 103 8.65 4.17 -1.82
N VAL A 104 8.09 3.07 -2.26
CA VAL A 104 8.47 2.34 -3.47
C VAL A 104 7.44 2.61 -4.56
N LEU A 105 7.71 2.21 -5.79
CA LEU A 105 6.74 2.26 -6.88
C LEU A 105 6.08 0.89 -7.06
N GLY A 106 4.82 0.89 -7.52
CA GLY A 106 4.11 -0.32 -7.87
C GLY A 106 4.07 -0.57 -9.37
N ASN A 107 3.39 -1.65 -9.76
CA ASN A 107 3.34 -2.06 -11.15
C ASN A 107 2.54 -1.09 -12.03
N HIS A 108 1.48 -0.45 -11.52
CA HIS A 108 0.74 0.56 -12.28
C HIS A 108 1.56 1.83 -12.51
N ASP A 109 2.43 2.21 -11.57
CA ASP A 109 3.36 3.32 -11.74
C ASP A 109 4.37 3.00 -12.83
N GLY A 110 4.91 1.76 -12.83
CA GLY A 110 5.86 1.29 -13.82
C GLY A 110 5.26 1.12 -15.23
N TRP A 111 4.05 0.63 -15.34
CA TRP A 111 3.36 0.48 -16.62
C TRP A 111 2.92 1.81 -17.23
N TYR A 112 2.67 2.83 -16.40
CA TYR A 112 2.32 4.15 -16.89
C TYR A 112 3.55 4.90 -17.41
N ASP A 113 4.43 5.32 -16.53
CA ASP A 113 5.73 5.93 -16.80
C ASP A 113 6.49 6.03 -15.46
N LYS A 114 7.38 5.05 -15.22
CA LYS A 114 8.13 4.93 -13.98
C LYS A 114 8.93 6.18 -13.65
N ASP A 115 9.63 6.71 -14.65
CA ASP A 115 10.53 7.86 -14.45
C ASP A 115 9.73 9.13 -14.16
N LEU A 116 8.65 9.37 -14.90
CA LEU A 116 7.75 10.51 -14.67
C LEU A 116 7.17 10.47 -13.24
N VAL A 117 6.65 9.31 -12.80
CA VAL A 117 6.07 9.17 -11.45
C VAL A 117 7.15 9.41 -10.39
N LYS A 118 8.31 8.79 -10.53
CA LYS A 118 9.45 8.95 -9.64
C LYS A 118 9.91 10.40 -9.53
N GLU A 119 10.16 11.05 -10.66
CA GLU A 119 10.61 12.45 -10.71
C GLU A 119 9.58 13.39 -10.07
N ALA A 120 8.28 13.19 -10.35
CA ALA A 120 7.23 14.00 -9.77
C ALA A 120 7.18 13.86 -8.24
N LEU A 121 7.31 12.64 -7.70
CA LEU A 121 7.34 12.39 -6.26
C LEU A 121 8.58 13.03 -5.62
N GLN A 122 9.78 12.79 -6.17
CA GLN A 122 11.04 13.30 -5.64
C GLN A 122 11.12 14.82 -5.68
N ALA A 123 10.67 15.46 -6.77
CA ALA A 123 10.60 16.92 -6.89
C ALA A 123 9.67 17.56 -5.85
N ASN A 124 8.82 16.77 -5.21
CA ASN A 124 7.90 17.22 -4.17
C ASN A 124 8.30 16.76 -2.76
N GLY A 125 9.55 16.28 -2.58
CA GLY A 125 10.13 15.95 -1.29
C GLY A 125 9.77 14.55 -0.77
N ILE A 126 9.21 13.68 -1.61
CA ILE A 126 8.93 12.28 -1.28
C ILE A 126 10.14 11.43 -1.65
N THR A 127 10.66 10.65 -0.72
CA THR A 127 11.78 9.75 -0.99
C THR A 127 11.27 8.50 -1.69
N VAL A 128 11.78 8.23 -2.90
CA VAL A 128 11.47 7.01 -3.67
C VAL A 128 12.65 6.05 -3.57
N LEU A 129 12.40 4.83 -3.12
CA LEU A 129 13.40 3.78 -2.98
C LEU A 129 13.26 2.77 -4.13
N GLU A 130 14.39 2.42 -4.73
CA GLU A 130 14.52 1.40 -5.77
C GLU A 130 15.81 0.62 -5.47
N ASN A 131 15.67 -0.60 -4.96
CA ASN A 131 16.78 -1.44 -4.49
C ASN A 131 17.79 -0.65 -3.63
N SER A 132 17.25 0.18 -2.74
CA SER A 132 18.02 1.15 -1.95
C SER A 132 17.40 1.35 -0.58
N ASN A 133 18.11 2.06 0.28
CA ASN A 133 17.60 2.36 1.61
C ASN A 133 17.91 3.80 2.04
N THR A 134 17.24 4.21 3.11
CA THR A 134 17.49 5.46 3.82
C THR A 134 17.30 5.24 5.32
N LYS A 135 17.78 6.20 6.13
CA LYS A 135 17.59 6.16 7.58
C LYS A 135 16.55 7.20 8.01
N PHE A 136 15.72 6.83 8.96
CA PHE A 136 14.78 7.71 9.62
C PHE A 136 14.82 7.48 11.13
N GLU A 137 15.40 8.43 11.88
CA GLU A 137 15.43 8.46 13.35
C GLU A 137 15.74 7.10 14.02
N GLY A 138 16.80 6.44 13.55
CA GLY A 138 17.26 5.15 14.07
C GLY A 138 16.61 3.92 13.44
N LEU A 139 15.67 4.11 12.49
CA LEU A 139 15.15 3.04 11.65
C LEU A 139 15.88 3.03 10.30
N SER A 140 16.18 1.85 9.78
CA SER A 140 16.53 1.67 8.37
C SER A 140 15.27 1.36 7.59
N ILE A 141 15.00 2.13 6.52
CA ILE A 141 13.89 1.89 5.61
C ILE A 141 14.50 1.49 4.27
N ALA A 142 14.34 0.24 3.89
CA ALA A 142 14.77 -0.30 2.62
C ALA A 142 13.57 -0.44 1.67
N GLY A 143 13.81 -0.38 0.37
CA GLY A 143 12.75 -0.54 -0.62
C GLY A 143 13.30 -1.20 -1.87
N VAL A 144 12.53 -2.12 -2.42
CA VAL A 144 12.86 -2.85 -3.65
C VAL A 144 11.99 -2.39 -4.82
N GLU A 145 12.48 -2.62 -6.03
CA GLU A 145 11.69 -2.47 -7.24
C GLU A 145 10.53 -3.46 -7.28
N ASP A 146 9.47 -3.12 -8.03
CA ASP A 146 8.35 -4.04 -8.25
C ASP A 146 8.76 -5.20 -9.17
N ILE A 147 8.27 -6.40 -8.83
CA ILE A 147 8.64 -7.65 -9.53
C ILE A 147 8.06 -7.76 -10.95
N GLN A 148 7.02 -6.97 -11.30
CA GLN A 148 6.40 -6.99 -12.61
C GLN A 148 6.99 -5.94 -13.56
N THR A 149 7.58 -4.88 -13.05
CA THR A 149 8.06 -3.73 -13.82
C THR A 149 9.53 -3.39 -13.57
N GLY A 150 10.19 -4.13 -12.70
CA GLY A 150 11.60 -3.97 -12.35
C GLY A 150 12.26 -5.28 -11.97
N PHE A 151 13.37 -5.18 -11.27
CA PHE A 151 14.18 -6.31 -10.79
C PHE A 151 14.45 -6.12 -9.29
N PRO A 152 13.61 -6.65 -8.39
CA PRO A 152 13.82 -6.51 -6.96
C PRO A 152 15.12 -7.17 -6.53
N ASP A 153 15.99 -6.40 -5.88
CA ASP A 153 17.26 -6.86 -5.31
C ASP A 153 17.30 -6.51 -3.82
N VAL A 154 16.93 -7.48 -2.99
CA VAL A 154 16.85 -7.31 -1.53
C VAL A 154 18.25 -7.16 -0.94
N GLU A 155 19.24 -7.91 -1.41
CA GLU A 155 20.62 -7.81 -0.92
C GLU A 155 21.14 -6.39 -1.12
N MET A 156 20.96 -5.83 -2.33
CA MET A 156 21.33 -4.45 -2.64
C MET A 156 20.58 -3.45 -1.78
N ALA A 157 19.26 -3.61 -1.63
CA ALA A 157 18.43 -2.72 -0.82
C ALA A 157 18.86 -2.67 0.65
N LEU A 158 19.42 -3.77 1.17
CA LEU A 158 19.84 -3.88 2.57
C LEU A 158 21.30 -3.52 2.84
N ILE A 159 22.09 -3.18 1.81
CA ILE A 159 23.51 -2.78 2.03
C ILE A 159 23.58 -1.57 2.97
N GLY A 160 24.30 -1.72 4.08
CA GLY A 160 24.52 -0.65 5.05
C GLY A 160 23.34 -0.32 5.95
N THR A 161 22.26 -1.12 5.92
CA THR A 161 21.17 -1.00 6.90
C THR A 161 21.62 -1.45 8.29
N GLU A 162 20.97 -0.90 9.30
CA GLU A 162 21.13 -1.26 10.71
C GLU A 162 19.75 -1.60 11.27
N HIS A 163 19.69 -2.58 12.17
CA HIS A 163 18.44 -2.92 12.84
C HIS A 163 17.98 -1.82 13.81
N PRO A 164 16.68 -1.56 13.92
CA PRO A 164 15.57 -2.22 13.22
C PRO A 164 15.41 -1.76 11.76
N THR A 165 15.09 -2.70 10.87
CA THR A 165 14.90 -2.45 9.43
C THR A 165 13.48 -2.77 8.99
N ILE A 166 12.84 -1.85 8.26
CA ILE A 166 11.58 -2.08 7.55
C ILE A 166 11.90 -2.20 6.05
N LEU A 167 11.39 -3.24 5.41
CA LEU A 167 11.47 -3.42 3.96
C LEU A 167 10.13 -3.09 3.31
N LEU A 168 10.14 -2.17 2.35
CA LEU A 168 9.01 -1.88 1.48
C LEU A 168 9.12 -2.71 0.20
N SER A 169 8.06 -3.43 -0.12
CA SER A 169 7.87 -4.08 -1.40
C SER A 169 6.44 -3.81 -1.87
N HIS A 170 6.25 -3.43 -3.14
CA HIS A 170 4.88 -3.33 -3.64
C HIS A 170 4.20 -4.70 -3.63
N ASN A 171 4.84 -5.70 -4.23
CA ASN A 171 4.29 -7.05 -4.37
C ASN A 171 4.72 -7.95 -3.18
N PRO A 172 3.76 -8.62 -2.48
CA PRO A 172 4.06 -9.46 -1.34
C PRO A 172 4.73 -10.80 -1.70
N ASP A 173 4.80 -11.18 -2.97
CA ASP A 173 5.37 -12.46 -3.40
C ASP A 173 6.86 -12.62 -3.06
N ILE A 174 7.57 -11.51 -2.78
CA ILE A 174 8.94 -11.50 -2.28
C ILE A 174 9.11 -12.28 -0.96
N TYR A 175 8.05 -12.40 -0.17
CA TYR A 175 8.09 -12.92 1.19
C TYR A 175 8.71 -14.31 1.34
N TYR A 176 8.35 -15.23 0.44
CA TYR A 176 8.87 -16.62 0.51
C TYR A 176 10.21 -16.79 -0.19
N ASP A 177 10.57 -15.86 -1.06
CA ASP A 177 11.83 -15.92 -1.83
C ASP A 177 12.97 -15.20 -1.09
N MET A 178 12.65 -14.42 -0.05
CA MET A 178 13.61 -13.64 0.73
C MET A 178 14.32 -14.48 1.78
N HIS A 179 15.64 -14.37 1.82
CA HIS A 179 16.49 -15.05 2.80
C HIS A 179 17.04 -14.12 3.89
N GLU A 180 17.08 -12.82 3.63
CA GLU A 180 17.55 -11.79 4.54
C GLU A 180 16.55 -11.57 5.67
N LYS A 181 17.07 -11.14 6.83
CA LYS A 181 16.23 -10.86 8.00
C LYS A 181 15.98 -9.36 8.15
N VAL A 182 14.72 -9.01 8.31
CA VAL A 182 14.25 -7.66 8.66
C VAL A 182 13.19 -7.74 9.76
N GLU A 183 12.90 -6.63 10.44
CA GLU A 183 11.87 -6.59 11.48
C GLU A 183 10.49 -6.67 10.92
N LEU A 184 10.25 -6.03 9.77
CA LEU A 184 8.93 -5.98 9.16
C LEU A 184 9.03 -5.74 7.65
N ILE A 185 8.26 -6.49 6.88
CA ILE A 185 8.01 -6.25 5.47
C ILE A 185 6.63 -5.60 5.34
N LEU A 186 6.52 -4.55 4.55
CA LEU A 186 5.26 -3.89 4.23
C LEU A 186 4.95 -4.03 2.75
N ALA A 187 3.76 -4.53 2.41
CA ALA A 187 3.38 -4.79 1.03
C ALA A 187 1.92 -4.43 0.72
N GLY A 188 1.64 -4.16 -0.55
CA GLY A 188 0.32 -3.87 -1.11
C GLY A 188 -0.08 -4.84 -2.21
N HIS A 189 -0.44 -4.31 -3.41
CA HIS A 189 -0.67 -5.00 -4.68
C HIS A 189 -1.93 -5.87 -4.75
N LEU A 190 -2.26 -6.63 -3.72
CA LEU A 190 -3.33 -7.63 -3.77
C LEU A 190 -4.71 -7.07 -3.42
N HIS A 191 -4.80 -5.80 -2.98
CA HIS A 191 -6.06 -5.12 -2.62
C HIS A 191 -6.94 -5.89 -1.61
N GLY A 192 -6.35 -6.75 -0.77
CA GLY A 192 -7.10 -7.66 0.08
C GLY A 192 -7.98 -8.64 -0.71
N GLY A 193 -7.63 -8.87 -1.98
CA GLY A 193 -8.40 -9.63 -2.95
C GLY A 193 -9.51 -8.85 -3.64
N GLN A 194 -9.71 -7.57 -3.30
CA GLN A 194 -10.75 -6.66 -3.79
C GLN A 194 -12.19 -7.21 -3.65
N ILE A 195 -12.43 -8.46 -4.06
CA ILE A 195 -13.63 -9.26 -3.79
C ILE A 195 -13.20 -10.48 -2.98
N TYR A 196 -13.46 -10.44 -1.69
CA TYR A 196 -13.11 -11.50 -0.75
C TYR A 196 -14.36 -12.10 -0.14
N LEU A 197 -14.64 -13.37 -0.48
CA LEU A 197 -15.81 -14.08 -0.01
C LEU A 197 -15.52 -14.81 1.31
N PRO A 198 -16.43 -14.76 2.30
CA PRO A 198 -16.29 -15.55 3.52
C PRO A 198 -16.12 -17.04 3.16
N PHE A 199 -15.18 -17.72 3.85
CA PHE A 199 -14.87 -19.16 3.70
C PHE A 199 -14.21 -19.57 2.37
N ILE A 200 -14.28 -18.75 1.32
CA ILE A 200 -13.70 -19.02 0.00
C ILE A 200 -12.39 -18.25 -0.19
N GLY A 201 -12.35 -17.01 0.30
CA GLY A 201 -11.24 -16.09 0.07
C GLY A 201 -11.41 -15.24 -1.19
N ALA A 202 -10.32 -14.70 -1.69
CA ALA A 202 -10.29 -13.98 -2.95
C ALA A 202 -10.37 -14.94 -4.13
N LEU A 203 -11.17 -14.55 -5.14
CA LEU A 203 -11.43 -15.40 -6.31
C LEU A 203 -10.32 -15.33 -7.35
N ASN A 204 -9.65 -14.17 -7.44
CA ASN A 204 -8.57 -13.94 -8.39
C ASN A 204 -7.52 -13.04 -7.75
N LEU A 205 -6.26 -13.48 -7.77
CA LEU A 205 -5.14 -12.76 -7.18
C LEU A 205 -3.96 -12.80 -8.13
N PRO A 206 -3.29 -11.67 -8.41
CA PRO A 206 -2.06 -11.62 -9.17
C PRO A 206 -0.85 -12.02 -8.28
N SER A 207 -0.91 -13.18 -7.66
CA SER A 207 0.11 -13.75 -6.77
C SER A 207 0.25 -15.24 -7.00
N LYS A 208 1.49 -15.72 -7.04
CA LYS A 208 1.80 -17.15 -7.14
C LYS A 208 1.46 -17.94 -5.85
N TYR A 209 1.27 -17.23 -4.75
CA TYR A 209 0.93 -17.82 -3.43
C TYR A 209 -0.55 -17.69 -3.06
N GLY A 210 -1.34 -17.00 -3.90
CA GLY A 210 -2.79 -16.89 -3.75
C GLY A 210 -3.21 -16.28 -2.40
N ASN A 211 -4.23 -16.88 -1.78
CA ASN A 211 -4.82 -16.35 -0.55
C ASN A 211 -3.90 -16.34 0.68
N LYS A 212 -2.73 -16.98 0.64
CA LYS A 212 -1.77 -16.97 1.75
C LYS A 212 -1.22 -15.57 2.05
N LEU A 213 -1.04 -14.76 1.00
CA LEU A 213 -0.45 -13.42 1.11
C LEU A 213 -1.46 -12.30 0.93
N VAL A 214 -2.77 -12.60 0.93
CA VAL A 214 -3.80 -11.66 0.46
C VAL A 214 -3.91 -10.40 1.30
N ARG A 215 -3.71 -10.47 2.62
CA ARG A 215 -3.84 -9.34 3.56
C ARG A 215 -3.48 -9.67 5.00
N GLY A 216 -3.23 -8.63 5.80
CA GLY A 216 -3.01 -8.74 7.24
C GLY A 216 -1.59 -9.14 7.61
N LEU A 217 -1.39 -9.49 8.87
CA LEU A 217 -0.09 -9.92 9.39
C LEU A 217 0.17 -11.37 9.02
N ILE A 218 1.32 -11.63 8.42
CA ILE A 218 1.78 -12.95 7.95
C ILE A 218 3.10 -13.25 8.67
N GLU A 219 3.18 -14.41 9.33
CA GLU A 219 4.30 -14.85 10.17
C GLU A 219 4.65 -16.32 9.86
N GLU A 220 4.76 -16.67 8.56
CA GLU A 220 5.02 -18.05 8.12
C GLU A 220 6.51 -18.33 7.86
N THR A 221 7.36 -17.31 7.84
CA THR A 221 8.82 -17.41 7.72
C THR A 221 9.52 -16.79 8.94
N HIS A 222 10.83 -16.58 8.85
CA HIS A 222 11.59 -15.86 9.88
C HIS A 222 11.33 -14.34 9.87
N ASN A 223 10.69 -13.82 8.85
CA ASN A 223 10.27 -12.43 8.75
C ASN A 223 8.76 -12.29 9.05
N LYS A 224 8.37 -11.09 9.47
CA LYS A 224 6.96 -10.69 9.56
C LYS A 224 6.62 -9.82 8.36
N MET A 225 5.48 -10.06 7.73
CA MET A 225 4.98 -9.21 6.66
C MET A 225 3.58 -8.72 6.97
N LEU A 226 3.33 -7.45 6.69
CA LEU A 226 2.02 -6.84 6.80
C LEU A 226 1.55 -6.41 5.41
N VAL A 227 0.48 -7.03 4.92
CA VAL A 227 -0.11 -6.75 3.62
C VAL A 227 -1.40 -5.97 3.79
N THR A 228 -1.48 -4.79 3.14
CA THR A 228 -2.66 -3.93 3.22
C THR A 228 -3.72 -4.31 2.19
N ASN A 229 -4.99 -3.97 2.50
CA ASN A 229 -6.07 -3.99 1.52
C ASN A 229 -5.95 -2.87 0.47
N GLY A 230 -5.00 -1.95 0.63
CA GLY A 230 -4.87 -0.79 -0.25
C GLY A 230 -6.01 0.22 -0.11
N LEU A 231 -5.84 1.36 -0.76
CA LEU A 231 -6.78 2.50 -0.68
C LEU A 231 -7.74 2.56 -1.86
N GLY A 232 -7.28 2.20 -3.07
CA GLY A 232 -8.02 2.28 -4.31
C GLY A 232 -8.66 0.97 -4.76
N THR A 233 -9.03 0.93 -6.01
CA THR A 233 -9.49 -0.28 -6.70
C THR A 233 -8.68 -0.45 -7.97
N SER A 234 -8.34 -1.67 -8.33
CA SER A 234 -7.76 -2.01 -9.63
C SER A 234 -8.87 -2.51 -10.55
N ILE A 235 -8.71 -2.33 -11.87
CA ILE A 235 -9.62 -2.80 -12.94
C ILE A 235 -11.08 -2.33 -12.74
N LEU A 236 -11.82 -2.94 -11.82
CA LEU A 236 -13.22 -2.64 -11.55
C LEU A 236 -13.38 -1.77 -10.29
N PRO A 237 -14.29 -0.78 -10.29
CA PRO A 237 -14.54 0.07 -9.13
C PRO A 237 -15.43 -0.64 -8.08
N ILE A 238 -15.01 -1.82 -7.64
CA ILE A 238 -15.80 -2.69 -6.76
C ILE A 238 -14.93 -3.18 -5.60
N ARG A 239 -15.50 -3.24 -4.41
CA ARG A 239 -14.94 -3.97 -3.26
C ARG A 239 -16.04 -4.75 -2.55
N PHE A 240 -15.69 -5.94 -2.08
CA PHE A 240 -16.55 -6.74 -1.23
C PHE A 240 -15.71 -7.55 -0.23
N GLY A 241 -15.86 -7.29 1.05
CA GLY A 241 -15.10 -7.94 2.11
C GLY A 241 -13.61 -7.52 2.16
N ALA A 242 -13.24 -6.41 1.50
CA ALA A 242 -11.88 -5.87 1.44
C ALA A 242 -11.91 -4.33 1.52
N VAL A 243 -12.35 -3.81 2.66
CA VAL A 243 -12.51 -2.37 2.91
C VAL A 243 -11.16 -1.65 2.76
N PRO A 244 -11.13 -0.48 2.06
CA PRO A 244 -9.94 0.37 2.00
C PRO A 244 -9.42 0.74 3.38
N GLU A 245 -8.09 0.71 3.57
CA GLU A 245 -7.52 0.91 4.90
C GLU A 245 -6.24 1.74 4.90
N ILE A 246 -6.05 2.46 6.01
CA ILE A 246 -4.78 3.02 6.45
C ILE A 246 -4.29 2.16 7.60
N ILE A 247 -3.04 1.72 7.54
CA ILE A 247 -2.42 0.96 8.63
C ILE A 247 -1.59 1.91 9.48
N VAL A 248 -1.80 1.86 10.80
CA VAL A 248 -0.98 2.52 11.81
C VAL A 248 -0.14 1.47 12.50
N ILE A 249 1.16 1.66 12.48
CA ILE A 249 2.15 0.80 13.13
C ILE A 249 2.71 1.59 14.32
N ASN A 250 2.46 1.09 15.53
CA ASN A 250 2.99 1.65 16.75
C ASN A 250 4.19 0.82 17.20
N GLY A 251 5.29 1.46 17.54
CA GLY A 251 6.45 0.76 18.08
C GLY A 251 6.34 0.42 19.56
N SER A 252 5.40 1.06 20.29
CA SER A 252 5.09 0.77 21.68
C SER A 252 3.59 0.66 21.92
N ASP A 253 3.20 -0.10 22.94
CA ASP A 253 1.84 -0.09 23.47
C ASP A 253 1.63 1.26 24.21
N LYS A 254 0.90 2.19 23.58
CA LYS A 254 0.46 3.44 24.24
C LYS A 254 -0.94 3.29 24.74
#